data_9e3478624f273c41d651c79fbf327782
#
_entry.id   9e3478624f273c41d651c79fbf327782
#
_cell.length_a   1.000
_cell.length_b   1.000
_cell.length_c   1.000
_cell.angle_alpha   90.00
_cell.angle_beta   90.00
_cell.angle_gamma   90.00
#
_symmetry.space_group_name_H-M   'P 1'
#
loop_
_entity.id
_entity.type
_entity.pdbx_description
1 polymer ?
#
loop_
_entity_poly.entity_id
_entity_poly.type
_entity_poly.pdbx_seq_one_letter_code
_entity_poly.pdbx_strand_id
1 'polypeptide(L)'
;MISHDHTTTCSTAENRQLAYSEYGDPDGIPVLFLHGTPGSGRLGELFDGDARKRGIHLVAPDRPGYGRSEPWPDRSVADAGTYLADVLDDAGVESAGVIGFSGGGAHALALAATRSDRVESVDLVAGTTPPSVAAETPTPQRVLSGLAGATPRLLGGLFRAQAWLAARRDPSFVLAQYTDDPESVPERVGEVVKEDFLDALADSRSGAVTEFENTAAAWGIALDDVRADVRVRHGDEDANVPLVNARGLHDRLPSAELHVLDGADHLGTLLGATPDALTVHAEEA
;
A
#
# COMPACT_ATOMS: atom_id res chain seq x y z
N MET A 1 27.93 3.16 5.20
CA MET A 1 26.90 2.42 4.48
C MET A 1 26.63 1.16 5.28
N ILE A 2 25.71 1.18 6.24
CA ILE A 2 25.25 0.03 7.00
C ILE A 2 23.82 -0.18 6.50
N SER A 3 23.65 -1.07 5.52
CA SER A 3 22.33 -1.59 5.16
C SER A 3 21.91 -2.46 6.36
N HIS A 4 21.13 -1.91 7.26
CA HIS A 4 20.37 -2.74 8.17
C HIS A 4 19.26 -3.38 7.32
N ASP A 5 19.39 -4.69 7.11
CA ASP A 5 18.33 -5.50 6.55
C ASP A 5 17.23 -5.59 7.64
N HIS A 6 16.27 -4.66 7.61
CA HIS A 6 15.16 -4.56 8.55
C HIS A 6 14.06 -5.58 8.26
N THR A 7 14.32 -6.54 7.35
CA THR A 7 13.29 -7.48 6.88
C THR A 7 13.24 -8.72 7.75
N THR A 8 12.10 -8.96 8.36
CA THR A 8 11.75 -10.18 9.11
C THR A 8 10.86 -11.07 8.25
N THR A 9 10.88 -12.38 8.48
CA THR A 9 9.99 -13.33 7.81
C THR A 9 9.13 -14.05 8.85
N CYS A 10 7.82 -14.09 8.61
CA CYS A 10 6.86 -14.83 9.43
C CYS A 10 6.22 -15.97 8.63
N SER A 11 5.68 -16.95 9.35
CA SER A 11 4.86 -18.02 8.76
C SER A 11 3.40 -17.75 9.06
N THR A 12 2.57 -17.68 8.00
CA THR A 12 1.12 -17.55 8.18
C THR A 12 0.48 -18.83 8.70
N ALA A 13 -0.75 -18.73 9.21
CA ALA A 13 -1.56 -19.87 9.62
C ALA A 13 -1.75 -20.90 8.48
N GLU A 14 -1.68 -20.46 7.21
CA GLU A 14 -1.73 -21.31 6.02
C GLU A 14 -0.35 -21.88 5.62
N ASN A 15 0.66 -21.73 6.47
CA ASN A 15 2.03 -22.21 6.25
C ASN A 15 2.72 -21.59 5.02
N ARG A 16 2.44 -20.29 4.74
CA ARG A 16 3.13 -19.47 3.75
C ARG A 16 4.14 -18.56 4.43
N GLN A 17 5.24 -18.29 3.77
CA GLN A 17 6.23 -17.32 4.24
C GLN A 17 5.88 -15.91 3.76
N LEU A 18 5.73 -14.98 4.69
CA LEU A 18 5.63 -13.55 4.42
C LEU A 18 6.82 -12.82 5.00
N ALA A 19 7.17 -11.71 4.38
CA ALA A 19 8.19 -10.81 4.86
C ALA A 19 7.57 -9.47 5.26
N TYR A 20 8.16 -8.80 6.24
CA TYR A 20 7.84 -7.43 6.61
C TYR A 20 9.09 -6.70 7.10
N SER A 21 9.06 -5.39 7.01
CA SER A 21 10.10 -4.51 7.53
C SER A 21 9.55 -3.68 8.67
N GLU A 22 10.42 -3.33 9.62
CA GLU A 22 10.05 -2.52 10.78
C GLU A 22 10.86 -1.23 10.76
N TYR A 23 10.19 -0.11 11.04
CA TYR A 23 10.76 1.22 11.07
C TYR A 23 10.29 1.97 12.32
N GLY A 24 10.92 3.10 12.61
CA GLY A 24 10.58 3.91 13.77
C GLY A 24 11.12 3.37 15.08
N ASP A 25 10.28 3.37 16.12
CA ASP A 25 10.60 2.92 17.47
C ASP A 25 9.94 1.55 17.72
N PRO A 26 10.69 0.46 17.90
CA PRO A 26 10.13 -0.88 18.07
C PRO A 26 9.28 -1.04 19.35
N ASP A 27 9.44 -0.16 20.33
CA ASP A 27 8.63 -0.12 21.56
C ASP A 27 7.50 0.91 21.47
N GLY A 28 7.29 1.49 20.29
CA GLY A 28 6.34 2.58 20.05
C GLY A 28 4.92 2.12 19.76
N ILE A 29 4.07 3.09 19.41
CA ILE A 29 2.67 2.89 19.03
C ILE A 29 2.62 2.14 17.68
N PRO A 30 1.92 1.00 17.60
CA PRO A 30 1.94 0.19 16.38
C PRO A 30 1.09 0.82 15.26
N VAL A 31 1.71 0.94 14.08
CA VAL A 31 1.06 1.35 12.84
C VAL A 31 1.46 0.41 11.72
N LEU A 32 0.47 -0.16 11.03
CA LEU A 32 0.66 -0.98 9.85
C LEU A 32 0.67 -0.12 8.60
N PHE A 33 1.75 -0.15 7.82
CA PHE A 33 1.88 0.59 6.56
C PHE A 33 1.79 -0.35 5.36
N LEU A 34 0.79 -0.17 4.51
CA LEU A 34 0.54 -0.98 3.33
C LEU A 34 0.91 -0.23 2.06
N HIS A 35 1.93 -0.73 1.36
CA HIS A 35 2.50 -0.14 0.13
C HIS A 35 1.52 -0.12 -1.06
N GLY A 36 1.86 0.61 -2.13
CA GLY A 36 1.12 0.67 -3.39
C GLY A 36 1.26 -0.58 -4.27
N THR A 37 0.75 -0.52 -5.51
CA THR A 37 0.81 -1.60 -6.50
C THR A 37 1.48 -1.13 -7.80
N PRO A 38 2.66 -1.68 -8.17
CA PRO A 38 3.50 -2.55 -7.36
C PRO A 38 4.28 -1.79 -6.29
N GLY A 39 4.64 -2.47 -5.21
CA GLY A 39 5.44 -1.92 -4.12
C GLY A 39 5.87 -3.01 -3.14
N SER A 40 6.62 -2.64 -2.11
CA SER A 40 7.12 -3.50 -1.05
C SER A 40 7.10 -2.79 0.31
N GLY A 41 7.41 -3.50 1.39
CA GLY A 41 7.56 -2.90 2.71
C GLY A 41 8.68 -1.85 2.79
N ARG A 42 9.61 -1.85 1.82
CA ARG A 42 10.68 -0.83 1.72
C ARG A 42 10.15 0.60 1.64
N LEU A 43 8.97 0.81 1.05
CA LEU A 43 8.40 2.15 0.95
C LEU A 43 8.23 2.82 2.32
N GLY A 44 8.06 2.04 3.39
CA GLY A 44 8.00 2.52 4.77
C GLY A 44 9.29 3.23 5.23
N GLU A 45 10.44 2.97 4.59
CA GLU A 45 11.72 3.64 4.89
C GLU A 45 11.64 5.16 4.73
N LEU A 46 10.77 5.65 3.85
CA LEU A 46 10.53 7.08 3.69
C LEU A 46 10.09 7.75 4.99
N PHE A 47 9.44 7.00 5.86
CA PHE A 47 8.79 7.49 7.07
C PHE A 47 9.47 7.06 8.37
N ASP A 48 10.62 6.34 8.31
CA ASP A 48 11.36 5.88 9.49
C ASP A 48 11.69 7.03 10.46
N GLY A 49 12.19 8.13 9.92
CA GLY A 49 12.54 9.30 10.72
C GLY A 49 11.32 9.98 11.38
N ASP A 50 10.19 10.00 10.69
CA ASP A 50 8.95 10.58 11.20
C ASP A 50 8.26 9.67 12.22
N ALA A 51 8.26 8.37 11.99
CA ALA A 51 7.80 7.36 12.93
C ALA A 51 8.60 7.39 14.23
N ARG A 52 9.95 7.40 14.12
CA ARG A 52 10.83 7.47 15.29
C ARG A 52 10.62 8.69 16.15
N LYS A 53 10.45 9.88 15.54
CA LYS A 53 10.20 11.13 16.28
C LYS A 53 8.89 11.13 17.05
N ARG A 54 7.91 10.32 16.60
CA ARG A 54 6.56 10.22 17.17
C ARG A 54 6.39 9.01 18.10
N GLY A 55 7.43 8.21 18.32
CA GLY A 55 7.33 6.96 19.08
C GLY A 55 6.40 5.95 18.44
N ILE A 56 6.46 5.80 17.12
CA ILE A 56 5.66 4.84 16.35
C ILE A 56 6.51 3.65 15.95
N HIS A 57 5.98 2.45 16.16
CA HIS A 57 6.44 1.20 15.59
C HIS A 57 5.72 0.96 14.24
N LEU A 58 6.41 1.24 13.14
CA LEU A 58 5.84 1.13 11.80
C LEU A 58 6.15 -0.24 11.20
N VAL A 59 5.15 -1.10 11.08
CA VAL A 59 5.23 -2.44 10.48
C VAL A 59 4.81 -2.36 9.02
N ALA A 60 5.70 -2.71 8.10
CA ALA A 60 5.49 -2.58 6.66
C ALA A 60 5.67 -3.95 5.95
N PRO A 61 4.60 -4.73 5.73
CA PRO A 61 4.69 -6.03 5.09
C PRO A 61 4.90 -5.94 3.58
N ASP A 62 5.66 -6.89 3.04
CA ASP A 62 5.57 -7.27 1.64
C ASP A 62 4.30 -8.10 1.46
N ARG A 63 3.31 -7.60 0.72
CA ARG A 63 2.09 -8.38 0.47
C ARG A 63 2.41 -9.64 -0.35
N PRO A 64 1.57 -10.71 -0.29
CA PRO A 64 1.88 -11.98 -0.97
C PRO A 64 2.27 -11.82 -2.44
N GLY A 65 3.44 -12.34 -2.79
CA GLY A 65 4.01 -12.29 -4.15
C GLY A 65 4.81 -11.02 -4.48
N TYR A 66 5.02 -10.14 -3.51
CA TYR A 66 5.94 -9.00 -3.59
C TYR A 66 7.15 -9.23 -2.70
N GLY A 67 8.24 -8.52 -2.99
CA GLY A 67 9.44 -8.55 -2.20
C GLY A 67 9.90 -9.97 -1.92
N ARG A 68 10.05 -10.30 -0.63
CA ARG A 68 10.43 -11.63 -0.13
C ARG A 68 9.26 -12.50 0.30
N SER A 69 8.02 -12.03 0.12
CA SER A 69 6.82 -12.79 0.46
C SER A 69 6.47 -13.81 -0.62
N GLU A 70 6.14 -15.03 -0.20
CA GLU A 70 5.72 -16.08 -1.10
C GLU A 70 4.47 -15.71 -1.89
N PRO A 71 4.37 -16.14 -3.16
CA PRO A 71 3.17 -15.92 -3.97
C PRO A 71 1.92 -16.61 -3.39
N TRP A 72 0.81 -15.90 -3.45
CA TRP A 72 -0.52 -16.47 -3.21
C TRP A 72 -1.47 -16.04 -4.33
N PRO A 73 -1.46 -16.75 -5.47
CA PRO A 73 -2.17 -16.32 -6.68
C PRO A 73 -3.70 -16.42 -6.56
N ASP A 74 -4.21 -17.34 -5.74
CA ASP A 74 -5.66 -17.60 -5.62
C ASP A 74 -6.31 -16.74 -4.51
N ARG A 75 -5.56 -15.79 -3.90
CA ARG A 75 -6.11 -14.90 -2.88
C ARG A 75 -7.09 -13.89 -3.47
N SER A 76 -8.06 -13.50 -2.69
CA SER A 76 -8.90 -12.31 -2.88
C SER A 76 -8.38 -11.11 -2.08
N VAL A 77 -9.01 -9.94 -2.24
CA VAL A 77 -8.73 -8.77 -1.37
C VAL A 77 -9.13 -9.07 0.08
N ALA A 78 -10.24 -9.79 0.30
CA ALA A 78 -10.72 -10.13 1.64
C ALA A 78 -9.73 -10.99 2.46
N ASP A 79 -8.87 -11.79 1.80
CA ASP A 79 -7.86 -12.61 2.49
C ASP A 79 -6.78 -11.75 3.20
N ALA A 80 -6.76 -10.44 2.92
CA ALA A 80 -5.86 -9.50 3.62
C ALA A 80 -6.06 -9.53 5.14
N GLY A 81 -7.29 -9.71 5.61
CA GLY A 81 -7.54 -9.81 7.05
C GLY A 81 -6.81 -10.97 7.72
N THR A 82 -6.64 -12.09 7.00
CA THR A 82 -5.95 -13.26 7.54
C THR A 82 -4.43 -13.04 7.57
N TYR A 83 -3.81 -12.77 6.44
CA TYR A 83 -2.34 -12.72 6.38
C TYR A 83 -1.75 -11.47 7.08
N LEU A 84 -2.48 -10.35 7.14
CA LEU A 84 -2.02 -9.17 7.87
C LEU A 84 -2.14 -9.38 9.38
N ALA A 85 -3.15 -10.12 9.85
CA ALA A 85 -3.23 -10.50 11.25
C ALA A 85 -2.06 -11.40 11.66
N ASP A 86 -1.66 -12.36 10.82
CA ASP A 86 -0.49 -13.21 11.07
C ASP A 86 0.81 -12.38 11.15
N VAL A 87 0.96 -11.35 10.30
CA VAL A 87 2.10 -10.41 10.37
C VAL A 87 2.09 -9.63 11.69
N LEU A 88 0.93 -9.10 12.10
CA LEU A 88 0.80 -8.38 13.37
C LEU A 88 1.13 -9.29 14.57
N ASP A 89 0.67 -10.54 14.55
CA ASP A 89 0.97 -11.52 15.60
C ASP A 89 2.47 -11.80 15.71
N ASP A 90 3.17 -11.98 14.59
CA ASP A 90 4.62 -12.20 14.55
C ASP A 90 5.40 -10.96 15.02
N ALA A 91 4.92 -9.76 14.69
CA ALA A 91 5.47 -8.49 15.16
C ALA A 91 5.12 -8.17 16.64
N GLY A 92 4.36 -9.03 17.31
CA GLY A 92 3.95 -8.83 18.70
C GLY A 92 2.90 -7.74 18.90
N VAL A 93 2.12 -7.42 17.86
CA VAL A 93 1.12 -6.34 17.84
C VAL A 93 -0.28 -6.91 17.92
N GLU A 94 -1.05 -6.54 18.96
CA GLU A 94 -2.45 -6.95 19.15
C GLU A 94 -3.39 -6.19 18.21
N SER A 95 -3.29 -4.86 18.17
CA SER A 95 -4.03 -3.97 17.26
C SER A 95 -3.14 -2.83 16.79
N ALA A 96 -3.46 -2.22 15.65
CA ALA A 96 -2.68 -1.15 15.07
C ALA A 96 -3.56 -0.11 14.37
N GLY A 97 -3.05 1.12 14.30
CA GLY A 97 -3.46 2.05 13.27
C GLY A 97 -3.04 1.52 11.88
N VAL A 98 -3.78 1.82 10.83
CA VAL A 98 -3.48 1.30 9.48
C VAL A 98 -3.39 2.43 8.48
N ILE A 99 -2.25 2.52 7.78
CA ILE A 99 -2.05 3.44 6.66
C ILE A 99 -1.99 2.63 5.37
N GLY A 100 -2.95 2.84 4.46
CA GLY A 100 -3.00 2.16 3.16
C GLY A 100 -2.74 3.12 2.01
N PHE A 101 -1.57 3.00 1.36
CA PHE A 101 -1.22 3.80 0.19
C PHE A 101 -1.67 3.14 -1.10
N SER A 102 -2.36 3.89 -1.98
CA SER A 102 -2.73 3.43 -3.33
C SER A 102 -3.44 2.06 -3.29
N GLY A 103 -2.89 1.03 -3.95
CA GLY A 103 -3.37 -0.35 -3.87
C GLY A 103 -3.43 -0.93 -2.45
N GLY A 104 -2.60 -0.44 -1.52
CA GLY A 104 -2.64 -0.80 -0.10
C GLY A 104 -3.95 -0.44 0.59
N GLY A 105 -4.68 0.57 0.09
CA GLY A 105 -5.97 0.97 0.62
C GLY A 105 -7.04 -0.13 0.55
N ALA A 106 -7.04 -0.96 -0.50
CA ALA A 106 -7.93 -2.10 -0.61
C ALA A 106 -7.70 -3.12 0.51
N HIS A 107 -6.43 -3.37 0.84
CA HIS A 107 -6.04 -4.32 1.88
C HIS A 107 -6.27 -3.75 3.29
N ALA A 108 -6.10 -2.43 3.48
CA ALA A 108 -6.45 -1.75 4.72
C ALA A 108 -7.95 -1.87 5.04
N LEU A 109 -8.80 -1.61 4.05
CA LEU A 109 -10.25 -1.77 4.20
C LEU A 109 -10.66 -3.23 4.42
N ALA A 110 -9.97 -4.17 3.76
CA ALA A 110 -10.25 -5.60 3.95
C ALA A 110 -9.89 -6.06 5.36
N LEU A 111 -8.75 -5.63 5.90
CA LEU A 111 -8.38 -5.90 7.30
C LEU A 111 -9.43 -5.30 8.25
N ALA A 112 -9.80 -4.04 8.06
CA ALA A 112 -10.78 -3.36 8.92
C ALA A 112 -12.17 -3.99 8.87
N ALA A 113 -12.60 -4.49 7.70
CA ALA A 113 -13.91 -5.14 7.54
C ALA A 113 -13.95 -6.57 8.09
N THR A 114 -12.84 -7.33 7.99
CA THR A 114 -12.82 -8.77 8.33
C THR A 114 -12.19 -9.05 9.70
N ARG A 115 -11.37 -8.15 10.22
CA ARG A 115 -10.66 -8.25 11.49
C ARG A 115 -10.67 -6.91 12.22
N SER A 116 -11.88 -6.41 12.48
CA SER A 116 -12.09 -5.15 13.21
C SER A 116 -11.47 -5.13 14.62
N ASP A 117 -11.23 -6.31 15.20
CA ASP A 117 -10.51 -6.52 16.45
C ASP A 117 -9.01 -6.14 16.37
N ARG A 118 -8.46 -5.99 15.18
CA ARG A 118 -7.05 -5.72 14.93
C ARG A 118 -6.76 -4.28 14.43
N VAL A 119 -7.80 -3.47 14.23
CA VAL A 119 -7.69 -2.13 13.61
C VAL A 119 -8.27 -1.07 14.52
N GLU A 120 -7.47 -0.08 14.88
CA GLU A 120 -7.90 1.07 15.70
C GLU A 120 -8.50 2.16 14.83
N SER A 121 -7.79 2.59 13.81
CA SER A 121 -8.26 3.56 12.81
C SER A 121 -7.53 3.34 11.47
N VAL A 122 -8.06 3.90 10.38
CA VAL A 122 -7.54 3.71 9.03
C VAL A 122 -7.28 5.05 8.35
N ASP A 123 -6.09 5.25 7.81
CA ASP A 123 -5.77 6.33 6.88
C ASP A 123 -5.58 5.77 5.47
N LEU A 124 -6.44 6.16 4.54
CA LEU A 124 -6.34 5.83 3.12
C LEU A 124 -5.62 6.97 2.40
N VAL A 125 -4.37 6.76 2.05
CA VAL A 125 -3.54 7.76 1.36
C VAL A 125 -3.53 7.47 -0.14
N ALA A 126 -4.16 8.33 -0.94
CA ALA A 126 -4.34 8.11 -2.38
C ALA A 126 -4.91 6.71 -2.71
N GLY A 127 -5.78 6.20 -1.82
CA GLY A 127 -6.21 4.80 -1.80
C GLY A 127 -7.11 4.43 -2.99
N THR A 128 -6.93 3.22 -3.52
CA THR A 128 -7.83 2.63 -4.52
C THR A 128 -9.21 2.36 -3.92
N THR A 129 -10.23 2.35 -4.77
CA THR A 129 -11.62 2.15 -4.38
C THR A 129 -12.20 0.88 -5.02
N PRO A 130 -13.15 0.20 -4.36
CA PRO A 130 -13.79 -0.96 -4.96
C PRO A 130 -14.55 -0.59 -6.24
N PRO A 131 -14.60 -1.48 -7.25
CA PRO A 131 -15.29 -1.20 -8.53
C PRO A 131 -16.75 -0.81 -8.37
N SER A 132 -17.41 -1.23 -7.29
CA SER A 132 -18.81 -0.85 -6.99
C SER A 132 -19.00 0.62 -6.63
N VAL A 133 -17.90 1.32 -6.31
CA VAL A 133 -17.88 2.73 -5.89
C VAL A 133 -17.11 3.60 -6.89
N ALA A 134 -16.14 3.02 -7.60
CA ALA A 134 -15.32 3.74 -8.56
C ALA A 134 -16.18 4.36 -9.68
N ALA A 135 -16.17 5.69 -9.79
CA ALA A 135 -16.82 6.42 -10.86
C ALA A 135 -15.98 6.42 -12.15
N GLU A 136 -14.66 6.43 -12.00
CA GLU A 136 -13.70 6.48 -13.10
C GLU A 136 -12.59 5.46 -12.90
N THR A 137 -12.12 4.86 -13.99
CA THR A 137 -10.95 3.98 -14.01
C THR A 137 -9.98 4.47 -15.07
N PRO A 138 -8.78 4.94 -14.70
CA PRO A 138 -7.77 5.40 -15.65
C PRO A 138 -7.43 4.34 -16.69
N THR A 139 -7.16 4.79 -17.93
CA THR A 139 -6.88 3.87 -19.04
C THR A 139 -5.71 2.91 -18.76
N PRO A 140 -4.57 3.35 -18.18
CA PRO A 140 -3.49 2.43 -17.85
C PRO A 140 -3.94 1.31 -16.91
N GLN A 141 -4.70 1.64 -15.87
CA GLN A 141 -5.22 0.66 -14.91
C GLN A 141 -6.16 -0.35 -15.57
N ARG A 142 -7.09 0.11 -16.45
CA ARG A 142 -7.98 -0.80 -17.23
C ARG A 142 -7.19 -1.77 -18.10
N VAL A 143 -6.13 -1.28 -18.76
CA VAL A 143 -5.27 -2.11 -19.62
C VAL A 143 -4.53 -3.16 -18.77
N LEU A 144 -3.93 -2.76 -17.65
CA LEU A 144 -3.19 -3.67 -16.77
C LEU A 144 -4.12 -4.75 -16.18
N SER A 145 -5.29 -4.36 -15.69
CA SER A 145 -6.29 -5.30 -15.15
C SER A 145 -6.83 -6.24 -16.24
N GLY A 146 -7.08 -5.73 -17.45
CA GLY A 146 -7.47 -6.58 -18.58
C GLY A 146 -6.40 -7.60 -18.97
N LEU A 147 -5.12 -7.19 -18.95
CA LEU A 147 -4.00 -8.11 -19.19
C LEU A 147 -3.82 -9.11 -18.04
N ALA A 148 -4.05 -8.71 -16.79
CA ALA A 148 -3.96 -9.59 -15.64
C ALA A 148 -4.97 -10.74 -15.75
N GLY A 149 -6.22 -10.46 -16.05
CA GLY A 149 -7.26 -11.48 -16.21
C GLY A 149 -7.14 -12.32 -17.49
N ALA A 150 -6.75 -11.70 -18.62
CA ALA A 150 -6.72 -12.41 -19.91
C ALA A 150 -5.37 -13.12 -20.20
N THR A 151 -4.27 -12.50 -19.82
CA THR A 151 -2.90 -12.94 -20.19
C THR A 151 -1.89 -12.66 -19.06
N PRO A 152 -2.05 -13.28 -17.88
CA PRO A 152 -1.23 -12.99 -16.69
C PRO A 152 0.28 -13.20 -16.93
N ARG A 153 0.65 -14.20 -17.76
CA ARG A 153 2.06 -14.46 -18.12
C ARG A 153 2.66 -13.34 -18.95
N LEU A 154 1.88 -12.74 -19.86
CA LEU A 154 2.34 -11.59 -20.66
C LEU A 154 2.56 -10.39 -19.75
N LEU A 155 1.62 -10.08 -18.87
CA LEU A 155 1.75 -8.98 -17.91
C LEU A 155 2.97 -9.18 -17.00
N GLY A 156 3.18 -10.37 -16.47
CA GLY A 156 4.39 -10.70 -15.68
C GLY A 156 5.69 -10.52 -16.48
N GLY A 157 5.66 -10.82 -17.79
CA GLY A 157 6.77 -10.55 -18.71
C GLY A 157 7.04 -9.05 -18.91
N LEU A 158 5.97 -8.24 -19.02
CA LEU A 158 6.08 -6.77 -19.11
C LEU A 158 6.66 -6.17 -17.82
N PHE A 159 6.20 -6.60 -16.64
CA PHE A 159 6.78 -6.16 -15.35
C PHE A 159 8.26 -6.55 -15.23
N ARG A 160 8.64 -7.74 -15.70
CA ARG A 160 10.07 -8.14 -15.74
C ARG A 160 10.88 -7.18 -16.62
N ALA A 161 10.39 -6.85 -17.82
CA ALA A 161 11.07 -5.93 -18.73
C ALA A 161 11.15 -4.53 -18.14
N GLN A 162 10.08 -4.06 -17.47
CA GLN A 162 10.04 -2.77 -16.81
C GLN A 162 11.05 -2.70 -15.65
N ALA A 163 11.10 -3.72 -14.78
CA ALA A 163 12.07 -3.80 -13.68
C ALA A 163 13.52 -3.84 -14.22
N TRP A 164 13.77 -4.61 -15.28
CA TRP A 164 15.08 -4.67 -15.93
C TRP A 164 15.51 -3.30 -16.48
N LEU A 165 14.57 -2.53 -17.03
CA LEU A 165 14.81 -1.19 -17.54
C LEU A 165 15.02 -0.19 -16.39
N ALA A 166 14.15 -0.22 -15.37
CA ALA A 166 14.23 0.63 -14.18
C ALA A 166 15.58 0.49 -13.45
N ALA A 167 16.10 -0.75 -13.34
CA ALA A 167 17.41 -1.00 -12.72
C ALA A 167 18.58 -0.31 -13.43
N ARG A 168 18.40 0.13 -14.69
CA ARG A 168 19.41 0.77 -15.56
C ARG A 168 19.18 2.25 -15.82
N ARG A 169 18.09 2.80 -15.27
CA ARG A 169 17.67 4.19 -15.45
C ARG A 169 17.75 4.94 -14.14
N ASP A 170 17.75 6.26 -14.23
CA ASP A 170 17.64 7.14 -13.08
C ASP A 170 16.30 6.93 -12.35
N PRO A 171 16.17 7.31 -11.08
CA PRO A 171 14.92 7.20 -10.32
C PRO A 171 13.72 7.86 -11.01
N SER A 172 13.92 8.94 -11.77
CA SER A 172 12.88 9.65 -12.51
C SER A 172 12.08 8.74 -13.46
N PHE A 173 12.70 7.66 -13.98
CA PHE A 173 11.99 6.66 -14.78
C PHE A 173 10.87 5.94 -14.03
N VAL A 174 11.06 5.67 -12.74
CA VAL A 174 10.04 5.04 -11.89
C VAL A 174 9.09 6.10 -11.36
N LEU A 175 9.62 7.24 -10.92
CA LEU A 175 8.85 8.36 -10.38
C LEU A 175 7.78 8.89 -11.35
N ALA A 176 8.06 8.90 -12.65
CA ALA A 176 7.12 9.31 -13.70
C ALA A 176 5.81 8.48 -13.73
N GLN A 177 5.72 7.40 -12.96
CA GLN A 177 4.49 6.63 -12.79
C GLN A 177 3.59 7.20 -11.67
N TYR A 178 4.13 8.09 -10.83
CA TYR A 178 3.48 8.58 -9.61
C TYR A 178 3.37 10.10 -9.56
N THR A 179 4.16 10.82 -10.38
CA THR A 179 4.21 12.29 -10.40
C THR A 179 4.46 12.81 -11.82
N ASP A 180 3.89 13.96 -12.11
CA ASP A 180 4.10 14.67 -13.39
C ASP A 180 5.43 15.46 -13.40
N ASP A 181 6.05 15.69 -12.22
CA ASP A 181 7.34 16.39 -12.08
C ASP A 181 8.39 15.53 -11.34
N PRO A 182 8.86 14.44 -11.95
CA PRO A 182 9.81 13.52 -11.31
C PRO A 182 11.17 14.14 -11.00
N GLU A 183 11.54 15.24 -11.68
CA GLU A 183 12.83 15.93 -11.47
C GLU A 183 12.83 16.84 -10.23
N SER A 184 11.66 17.22 -9.73
CA SER A 184 11.54 18.02 -8.49
C SER A 184 11.61 17.16 -7.22
N VAL A 185 11.50 15.84 -7.35
CA VAL A 185 11.49 14.90 -6.22
C VAL A 185 12.89 14.84 -5.59
N PRO A 186 13.03 14.98 -4.25
CA PRO A 186 14.31 14.85 -3.58
C PRO A 186 15.01 13.53 -3.90
N GLU A 187 16.32 13.56 -4.17
CA GLU A 187 17.11 12.41 -4.60
C GLU A 187 16.90 11.17 -3.71
N ARG A 188 16.93 11.36 -2.38
CA ARG A 188 16.69 10.25 -1.43
C ARG A 188 15.32 9.60 -1.57
N VAL A 189 14.26 10.38 -1.81
CA VAL A 189 12.91 9.88 -2.04
C VAL A 189 12.89 9.07 -3.34
N GLY A 190 13.47 9.62 -4.40
CA GLY A 190 13.56 8.94 -5.70
C GLY A 190 14.30 7.61 -5.62
N GLU A 191 15.39 7.55 -4.87
CA GLU A 191 16.14 6.30 -4.64
C GLU A 191 15.27 5.25 -3.93
N VAL A 192 14.61 5.62 -2.82
CA VAL A 192 13.76 4.67 -2.06
C VAL A 192 12.60 4.17 -2.92
N VAL A 193 11.89 5.06 -3.65
CA VAL A 193 10.78 4.67 -4.52
C VAL A 193 11.24 3.74 -5.65
N LYS A 194 12.41 4.00 -6.22
CA LYS A 194 13.00 3.11 -7.23
C LYS A 194 13.37 1.75 -6.65
N GLU A 195 14.01 1.72 -5.49
CA GLU A 195 14.40 0.48 -4.83
C GLU A 195 13.16 -0.32 -4.38
N ASP A 196 12.14 0.34 -3.85
CA ASP A 196 10.84 -0.27 -3.54
C ASP A 196 10.22 -0.97 -4.75
N PHE A 197 10.19 -0.27 -5.89
CA PHE A 197 9.69 -0.83 -7.15
C PHE A 197 10.51 -2.05 -7.61
N LEU A 198 11.83 -2.00 -7.48
CA LEU A 198 12.71 -3.10 -7.85
C LEU A 198 12.56 -4.29 -6.91
N ASP A 199 12.50 -4.06 -5.61
CA ASP A 199 12.27 -5.11 -4.61
C ASP A 199 10.91 -5.78 -4.81
N ALA A 200 9.86 -5.00 -5.06
CA ALA A 200 8.52 -5.50 -5.35
C ALA A 200 8.49 -6.56 -6.46
N LEU A 201 9.38 -6.44 -7.44
CA LEU A 201 9.42 -7.28 -8.63
C LEU A 201 10.66 -8.19 -8.71
N ALA A 202 11.46 -8.29 -7.63
CA ALA A 202 12.73 -9.02 -7.65
C ALA A 202 12.52 -10.53 -7.80
N ASP A 203 11.82 -11.15 -6.87
CA ASP A 203 11.66 -12.60 -6.80
C ASP A 203 10.45 -13.09 -7.59
N SER A 204 9.33 -12.38 -7.49
CA SER A 204 8.08 -12.71 -8.16
C SER A 204 7.46 -11.48 -8.85
N ARG A 205 6.56 -11.69 -9.77
CA ARG A 205 5.68 -10.68 -10.38
C ARG A 205 4.21 -11.04 -10.14
N SER A 206 3.98 -12.17 -9.45
CA SER A 206 2.63 -12.66 -9.22
C SER A 206 1.83 -11.72 -8.31
N GLY A 207 2.47 -11.06 -7.34
CA GLY A 207 1.84 -10.05 -6.49
C GLY A 207 1.14 -8.98 -7.32
N ALA A 208 1.89 -8.31 -8.21
CA ALA A 208 1.35 -7.26 -9.07
C ALA A 208 0.26 -7.80 -10.03
N VAL A 209 0.49 -8.96 -10.66
CA VAL A 209 -0.49 -9.57 -11.57
C VAL A 209 -1.79 -9.88 -10.83
N THR A 210 -1.71 -10.57 -9.68
CA THR A 210 -2.88 -10.93 -8.87
C THR A 210 -3.61 -9.69 -8.36
N GLU A 211 -2.91 -8.63 -7.94
CA GLU A 211 -3.56 -7.43 -7.44
C GLU A 211 -4.26 -6.61 -8.53
N PHE A 212 -3.68 -6.50 -9.73
CA PHE A 212 -4.39 -5.88 -10.85
C PHE A 212 -5.65 -6.64 -11.26
N GLU A 213 -5.70 -7.95 -11.08
CA GLU A 213 -6.90 -8.76 -11.28
C GLU A 213 -7.91 -8.53 -10.14
N ASN A 214 -7.47 -8.68 -8.89
CA ASN A 214 -8.32 -8.63 -7.71
C ASN A 214 -8.92 -7.26 -7.46
N THR A 215 -8.16 -6.18 -7.64
CA THR A 215 -8.66 -4.82 -7.43
C THR A 215 -9.69 -4.40 -8.47
N ALA A 216 -9.68 -5.03 -9.66
CA ALA A 216 -10.70 -4.82 -10.69
C ALA A 216 -11.94 -5.72 -10.51
N ALA A 217 -11.89 -6.70 -9.63
CA ALA A 217 -13.00 -7.60 -9.28
C ALA A 217 -13.70 -7.13 -7.99
N ALA A 218 -14.77 -7.81 -7.60
CA ALA A 218 -15.41 -7.59 -6.31
C ALA A 218 -14.43 -7.97 -5.17
N TRP A 219 -14.24 -7.07 -4.20
CA TRP A 219 -13.25 -7.27 -3.12
C TRP A 219 -13.64 -8.33 -2.10
N GLY A 220 -14.90 -8.80 -2.10
CA GLY A 220 -15.37 -9.81 -1.15
C GLY A 220 -15.61 -9.29 0.27
N ILE A 221 -15.63 -7.97 0.46
CA ILE A 221 -15.95 -7.30 1.72
C ILE A 221 -17.18 -6.39 1.56
N ALA A 222 -17.88 -6.14 2.65
CA ALA A 222 -18.88 -5.08 2.72
C ALA A 222 -18.28 -3.85 3.39
N LEU A 223 -18.41 -2.67 2.77
CA LEU A 223 -17.92 -1.41 3.35
C LEU A 223 -18.64 -1.08 4.66
N ASP A 224 -19.88 -1.53 4.82
CA ASP A 224 -20.66 -1.37 6.06
C ASP A 224 -20.07 -2.17 7.26
N ASP A 225 -19.17 -3.13 7.01
CA ASP A 225 -18.48 -3.89 8.06
C ASP A 225 -17.21 -3.18 8.56
N VAL A 226 -16.76 -2.12 7.88
CA VAL A 226 -15.66 -1.26 8.35
C VAL A 226 -16.15 -0.44 9.54
N ARG A 227 -15.74 -0.81 10.75
CA ARG A 227 -16.18 -0.19 12.00
C ARG A 227 -15.23 0.88 12.51
N ALA A 228 -13.97 0.80 12.11
CA ALA A 228 -12.96 1.78 12.46
C ALA A 228 -13.25 3.13 11.80
N ASP A 229 -12.82 4.22 12.41
CA ASP A 229 -12.82 5.54 11.81
C ASP A 229 -11.84 5.56 10.63
N VAL A 230 -12.29 6.10 9.49
CA VAL A 230 -11.51 6.14 8.25
C VAL A 230 -11.22 7.58 7.85
N ARG A 231 -9.97 7.92 7.68
CA ARG A 231 -9.53 9.20 7.09
C ARG A 231 -9.08 8.96 5.65
N VAL A 232 -9.83 9.50 4.70
CA VAL A 232 -9.50 9.45 3.26
C VAL A 232 -8.67 10.69 2.93
N ARG A 233 -7.38 10.54 2.67
CA ARG A 233 -6.43 11.60 2.33
C ARG A 233 -6.08 11.51 0.86
N HIS A 234 -6.42 12.53 0.07
CA HIS A 234 -6.34 12.43 -1.38
C HIS A 234 -5.96 13.74 -2.05
N GLY A 235 -5.05 13.67 -3.01
CA GLY A 235 -4.66 14.82 -3.83
C GLY A 235 -5.68 15.12 -4.93
N ASP A 236 -5.91 16.38 -5.22
CA ASP A 236 -6.85 16.77 -6.27
C ASP A 236 -6.27 16.68 -7.70
N GLU A 237 -4.95 16.56 -7.82
CA GLU A 237 -4.23 16.31 -9.08
C GLU A 237 -3.80 14.85 -9.28
N ASP A 238 -4.33 13.92 -8.45
CA ASP A 238 -4.00 12.49 -8.56
C ASP A 238 -4.61 11.87 -9.85
N ALA A 239 -3.73 11.62 -10.84
CA ALA A 239 -4.10 10.98 -12.11
C ALA A 239 -4.14 9.43 -12.02
N ASN A 240 -3.55 8.83 -10.98
CA ASN A 240 -3.52 7.38 -10.78
C ASN A 240 -4.83 6.88 -10.17
N VAL A 241 -5.32 7.60 -9.16
CA VAL A 241 -6.63 7.35 -8.53
C VAL A 241 -7.40 8.68 -8.53
N PRO A 242 -8.40 8.87 -9.41
CA PRO A 242 -9.13 10.12 -9.50
C PRO A 242 -9.85 10.48 -8.18
N LEU A 243 -9.78 11.74 -7.76
CA LEU A 243 -10.42 12.25 -6.53
C LEU A 243 -11.93 11.94 -6.46
N VAL A 244 -12.62 11.84 -7.59
CA VAL A 244 -14.04 11.47 -7.62
C VAL A 244 -14.29 10.09 -7.03
N ASN A 245 -13.35 9.17 -7.16
CA ASN A 245 -13.43 7.83 -6.55
C ASN A 245 -13.28 7.91 -5.02
N ALA A 246 -12.32 8.71 -4.52
CA ALA A 246 -12.15 8.94 -3.09
C ALA A 246 -13.40 9.57 -2.46
N ARG A 247 -14.06 10.52 -3.14
CA ARG A 247 -15.35 11.08 -2.71
C ARG A 247 -16.44 10.03 -2.66
N GLY A 248 -16.55 9.17 -3.69
CA GLY A 248 -17.51 8.07 -3.69
C GLY A 248 -17.27 7.05 -2.58
N LEU A 249 -16.02 6.79 -2.23
CA LEU A 249 -15.66 5.89 -1.12
C LEU A 249 -16.05 6.52 0.24
N HIS A 250 -15.70 7.79 0.45
CA HIS A 250 -16.12 8.57 1.63
C HIS A 250 -17.63 8.49 1.87
N ASP A 251 -18.42 8.69 0.81
CA ASP A 251 -19.89 8.69 0.90
C ASP A 251 -20.49 7.30 1.21
N ARG A 252 -19.72 6.24 1.06
CA ARG A 252 -20.15 4.84 1.27
C ARG A 252 -19.65 4.21 2.56
N LEU A 253 -18.65 4.77 3.19
CA LEU A 253 -18.14 4.29 4.47
C LEU A 253 -19.01 4.79 5.63
N PRO A 254 -19.25 3.97 6.67
CA PRO A 254 -20.10 4.34 7.81
C PRO A 254 -19.55 5.52 8.62
N SER A 255 -18.22 5.56 8.79
CA SER A 255 -17.50 6.63 9.50
C SER A 255 -16.26 6.99 8.68
N ALA A 256 -16.32 8.10 7.95
CA ALA A 256 -15.19 8.57 7.17
C ALA A 256 -15.09 10.09 7.15
N GLU A 257 -13.86 10.59 7.09
CA GLU A 257 -13.54 11.98 6.84
C GLU A 257 -12.71 12.08 5.55
N LEU A 258 -12.97 13.08 4.72
CA LEU A 258 -12.22 13.34 3.50
C LEU A 258 -11.34 14.56 3.64
N HIS A 259 -10.03 14.36 3.51
CA HIS A 259 -9.00 15.41 3.50
C HIS A 259 -8.43 15.52 2.08
N VAL A 260 -8.72 16.64 1.40
CA VAL A 260 -8.19 16.90 0.06
C VAL A 260 -6.92 17.74 0.17
N LEU A 261 -5.86 17.31 -0.50
CA LEU A 261 -4.58 18.02 -0.57
C LEU A 261 -4.54 18.78 -1.89
N ASP A 262 -4.57 20.11 -1.83
CA ASP A 262 -4.56 20.97 -3.00
C ASP A 262 -3.23 20.89 -3.76
N GLY A 263 -3.28 20.69 -5.07
CA GLY A 263 -2.12 20.59 -5.97
C GLY A 263 -1.26 19.33 -5.75
N ALA A 264 -1.74 18.34 -4.99
CA ALA A 264 -1.01 17.11 -4.79
C ALA A 264 -1.39 16.05 -5.83
N ASP A 265 -0.38 15.51 -6.50
CA ASP A 265 -0.48 14.31 -7.31
C ASP A 265 -0.38 13.03 -6.44
N HIS A 266 -0.24 11.87 -7.06
CA HIS A 266 -0.20 10.59 -6.35
C HIS A 266 0.98 10.47 -5.38
N LEU A 267 2.20 10.86 -5.80
CA LEU A 267 3.38 10.86 -4.94
C LEU A 267 3.33 11.99 -3.91
N GLY A 268 2.91 13.17 -4.32
CA GLY A 268 2.73 14.32 -3.43
C GLY A 268 1.75 14.00 -2.29
N THR A 269 0.68 13.26 -2.59
CA THR A 269 -0.26 12.78 -1.58
C THR A 269 0.41 11.82 -0.59
N LEU A 270 1.21 10.86 -1.06
CA LEU A 270 1.96 9.94 -0.18
C LEU A 270 2.88 10.72 0.78
N LEU A 271 3.68 11.63 0.23
CA LEU A 271 4.71 12.34 0.99
C LEU A 271 4.13 13.39 1.95
N GLY A 272 3.01 14.03 1.57
CA GLY A 272 2.35 15.04 2.40
C GLY A 272 1.44 14.43 3.46
N ALA A 273 0.62 13.46 3.11
CA ALA A 273 -0.41 12.92 4.00
C ALA A 273 0.11 11.89 5.02
N THR A 274 1.13 11.08 4.67
CA THR A 274 1.59 10.03 5.58
C THR A 274 2.19 10.56 6.89
N PRO A 275 3.04 11.62 6.90
CA PRO A 275 3.54 12.19 8.15
C PRO A 275 2.43 12.76 9.06
N ASP A 276 1.36 13.30 8.46
CA ASP A 276 0.19 13.78 9.20
C ASP A 276 -0.62 12.61 9.78
N ALA A 277 -0.80 11.54 9.01
CA ALA A 277 -1.44 10.32 9.48
C ALA A 277 -0.69 9.72 10.69
N LEU A 278 0.65 9.63 10.61
CA LEU A 278 1.48 9.18 11.74
C LEU A 278 1.32 10.08 12.97
N THR A 279 1.13 11.40 12.78
CA THR A 279 0.89 12.32 13.90
C THR A 279 -0.43 12.00 14.59
N VAL A 280 -1.50 11.79 13.80
CA VAL A 280 -2.83 11.47 14.33
C VAL A 280 -2.82 10.13 15.08
N HIS A 281 -2.20 9.09 14.53
CA HIS A 281 -2.08 7.80 15.23
C HIS A 281 -1.30 7.92 16.54
N ALA A 282 -0.28 8.79 16.60
CA ALA A 282 0.46 9.02 17.84
C ALA A 282 -0.33 9.81 18.90
N GLU A 283 -1.31 10.60 18.50
CA GLU A 283 -2.14 11.41 19.42
C GLU A 283 -3.39 10.66 19.90
N GLU A 284 -3.87 9.66 19.15
CA GLU A 284 -5.07 8.86 19.49
C GLU A 284 -4.77 7.65 20.38
N ALA A 285 -3.51 7.24 20.52
CA ALA A 285 -3.06 6.12 21.35
C ALA A 285 -2.80 6.54 22.78
#